data_85d66ad82cfb55d341a00884b07d084f
#
_entry.id   85d66ad82cfb55d341a00884b07d084f
#
_cell.length_a   1.000
_cell.length_b   1.000
_cell.length_c   1.000
_cell.angle_alpha   90.00
_cell.angle_beta   90.00
_cell.angle_gamma   90.00
#
_symmetry.space_group_name_H-M   'P 1'
#
loop_
_entity.id
_entity.type
_entity.pdbx_description
1 polymer ?
#
loop_
_entity_poly.entity_id
_entity_poly.type
_entity_poly.pdbx_seq_one_letter_code
_entity_poly.pdbx_strand_id
1 'polypeptide(L)'
;MLNVSNLSVAFNNRVIVDNLSFTVPTGETLAITGPSGIGKTTLLHAICGIVRTTHGTVHIDDSDITTLPTHKRGIGLVSQTGDLFPNMTVSQNIEFGLRITRMPKTDRLARINELLELVNLRHLAHRNVAELSGGEARRIALARALAPRPRVLLLDEPLSGLDQETHDALISDLARVLKQTATTALLVTHDHSEAELLAESIFTFPLKYGHIT
;
A
#
# COMPACT_ATOMS: atom_id res chain seq x y z
N MET A 1 -7.68 9.31 -9.37
CA MET A 1 -8.37 8.09 -9.81
C MET A 1 -7.34 7.07 -10.27
N LEU A 2 -7.45 5.82 -9.84
CA LEU A 2 -6.66 4.70 -10.38
C LEU A 2 -7.53 3.87 -11.32
N ASN A 3 -7.06 3.61 -12.53
CA ASN A 3 -7.76 2.78 -13.51
C ASN A 3 -6.83 1.64 -13.95
N VAL A 4 -7.28 0.41 -13.82
CA VAL A 4 -6.61 -0.81 -14.26
C VAL A 4 -7.49 -1.45 -15.33
N SER A 5 -6.94 -1.69 -16.53
CA SER A 5 -7.68 -2.19 -17.67
C SER A 5 -7.01 -3.42 -18.26
N ASN A 6 -7.75 -4.54 -18.26
CA ASN A 6 -7.38 -5.84 -18.87
C ASN A 6 -6.00 -6.34 -18.42
N LEU A 7 -5.65 -6.09 -17.15
CA LEU A 7 -4.33 -6.36 -16.61
C LEU A 7 -4.11 -7.88 -16.48
N SER A 8 -3.02 -8.35 -17.07
CA SER A 8 -2.58 -9.73 -16.93
C SER A 8 -1.12 -9.81 -16.52
N VAL A 9 -0.79 -10.78 -15.65
CA VAL A 9 0.56 -11.06 -15.19
C VAL A 9 0.82 -12.55 -15.24
N ALA A 10 1.95 -12.94 -15.81
CA ALA A 10 2.37 -14.33 -15.89
C ALA A 10 3.85 -14.51 -15.48
N PHE A 11 4.15 -15.64 -14.84
CA PHE A 11 5.49 -16.11 -14.54
C PHE A 11 5.70 -17.50 -15.12
N ASN A 12 6.77 -17.73 -15.87
CA ASN A 12 7.12 -19.02 -16.45
C ASN A 12 5.93 -19.68 -17.16
N ASN A 13 5.23 -18.93 -18.02
CA ASN A 13 4.01 -19.34 -18.74
C ASN A 13 2.79 -19.65 -17.85
N ARG A 14 2.87 -19.46 -16.54
CA ARG A 14 1.71 -19.57 -15.64
C ARG A 14 1.10 -18.18 -15.44
N VAL A 15 -0.13 -18.00 -15.88
CA VAL A 15 -0.90 -16.77 -15.66
C VAL A 15 -1.29 -16.70 -14.18
N ILE A 16 -0.95 -15.62 -13.49
CA ILE A 16 -1.28 -15.35 -12.07
C ILE A 16 -2.46 -14.40 -11.96
N VAL A 17 -2.42 -13.31 -12.70
CA VAL A 17 -3.53 -12.36 -12.83
C VAL A 17 -3.99 -12.43 -14.28
N ASP A 18 -5.30 -12.51 -14.51
CA ASP A 18 -5.86 -12.72 -15.84
C ASP A 18 -6.97 -11.70 -16.13
N ASN A 19 -6.71 -10.84 -17.11
CA ASN A 19 -7.67 -9.90 -17.71
C ASN A 19 -8.47 -9.08 -16.67
N LEU A 20 -7.80 -8.58 -15.61
CA LEU A 20 -8.46 -7.89 -14.52
C LEU A 20 -8.65 -6.40 -14.84
N SER A 21 -9.87 -5.91 -14.61
CA SER A 21 -10.22 -4.50 -14.81
C SER A 21 -11.01 -3.98 -13.62
N PHE A 22 -10.62 -2.79 -13.13
CA PHE A 22 -11.33 -2.06 -12.08
C PHE A 22 -10.91 -0.60 -12.04
N THR A 23 -11.69 0.21 -11.35
CA THR A 23 -11.40 1.63 -11.13
C THR A 23 -11.54 1.97 -9.65
N VAL A 24 -10.62 2.79 -9.12
CA VAL A 24 -10.70 3.37 -7.78
C VAL A 24 -10.87 4.88 -7.94
N PRO A 25 -11.99 5.46 -7.53
CA PRO A 25 -12.20 6.91 -7.57
C PRO A 25 -11.17 7.66 -6.72
N THR A 26 -10.96 8.94 -7.03
CA THR A 26 -10.01 9.77 -6.28
C THR A 26 -10.48 9.93 -4.83
N GLY A 27 -9.60 9.65 -3.88
CA GLY A 27 -9.87 9.78 -2.45
C GLY A 27 -10.64 8.62 -1.83
N GLU A 28 -11.01 7.60 -2.61
CA GLU A 28 -11.69 6.41 -2.14
C GLU A 28 -10.72 5.23 -1.99
N THR A 29 -11.15 4.26 -1.21
CA THR A 29 -10.48 2.96 -1.02
C THR A 29 -11.28 1.86 -1.69
N LEU A 30 -10.65 1.08 -2.55
CA LEU A 30 -11.16 -0.20 -3.04
C LEU A 30 -10.48 -1.34 -2.28
N ALA A 31 -11.24 -2.24 -1.69
CA ALA A 31 -10.69 -3.48 -1.15
C ALA A 31 -10.80 -4.61 -2.18
N ILE A 32 -9.71 -5.35 -2.37
CA ILE A 32 -9.70 -6.60 -3.13
C ILE A 32 -9.58 -7.76 -2.15
N THR A 33 -10.63 -8.57 -2.08
CA THR A 33 -10.69 -9.74 -1.20
C THR A 33 -10.46 -11.04 -1.98
N GLY A 34 -10.00 -12.07 -1.29
CA GLY A 34 -9.83 -13.40 -1.86
C GLY A 34 -8.84 -14.27 -1.07
N PRO A 35 -8.79 -15.59 -1.33
CA PRO A 35 -7.92 -16.52 -0.64
C PRO A 35 -6.42 -16.16 -0.73
N SER A 36 -5.64 -16.60 0.24
CA SER A 36 -4.18 -16.47 0.20
C SER A 36 -3.61 -17.22 -1.03
N GLY A 37 -2.57 -16.64 -1.65
CA GLY A 37 -1.90 -17.23 -2.81
C GLY A 37 -2.62 -17.08 -4.16
N ILE A 38 -3.79 -16.42 -4.24
CA ILE A 38 -4.53 -16.27 -5.49
C ILE A 38 -3.89 -15.29 -6.49
N GLY A 39 -2.98 -14.42 -6.02
CA GLY A 39 -2.31 -13.43 -6.87
C GLY A 39 -2.52 -11.97 -6.48
N LYS A 40 -3.13 -11.69 -5.32
CA LYS A 40 -3.41 -10.33 -4.84
C LYS A 40 -2.14 -9.47 -4.71
N THR A 41 -1.13 -9.96 -4.01
CA THR A 41 0.20 -9.31 -3.91
C THR A 41 0.84 -9.11 -5.28
N THR A 42 0.72 -10.10 -6.18
CA THR A 42 1.24 -9.98 -7.56
C THR A 42 0.56 -8.85 -8.32
N LEU A 43 -0.75 -8.67 -8.14
CA LEU A 43 -1.49 -7.54 -8.69
C LEU A 43 -0.93 -6.20 -8.19
N LEU A 44 -0.77 -6.03 -6.87
CA LEU A 44 -0.18 -4.82 -6.30
C LEU A 44 1.22 -4.56 -6.84
N HIS A 45 2.06 -5.60 -6.92
CA HIS A 45 3.42 -5.50 -7.45
C HIS A 45 3.44 -5.11 -8.94
N ALA A 46 2.46 -5.56 -9.72
CA ALA A 46 2.32 -5.15 -11.12
C ALA A 46 1.89 -3.67 -11.24
N ILE A 47 0.91 -3.24 -10.43
CA ILE A 47 0.45 -1.85 -10.41
C ILE A 47 1.58 -0.91 -10.00
N CYS A 48 2.39 -1.24 -8.98
CA CYS A 48 3.50 -0.38 -8.58
C CYS A 48 4.77 -0.55 -9.43
N GLY A 49 4.80 -1.52 -10.37
CA GLY A 49 5.90 -1.72 -11.33
C GLY A 49 7.09 -2.51 -10.82
N ILE A 50 6.93 -3.27 -9.74
CA ILE A 50 7.91 -4.27 -9.28
C ILE A 50 7.89 -5.49 -10.22
N VAL A 51 6.70 -5.89 -10.67
CA VAL A 51 6.49 -6.97 -11.61
C VAL A 51 5.99 -6.40 -12.94
N ARG A 52 6.46 -6.93 -14.05
CA ARG A 52 6.01 -6.54 -15.39
C ARG A 52 4.64 -7.16 -15.70
N THR A 53 3.77 -6.37 -16.28
CA THR A 53 2.50 -6.84 -16.86
C THR A 53 2.76 -7.53 -18.19
N THR A 54 2.01 -8.57 -18.51
CA THR A 54 2.03 -9.21 -19.83
C THR A 54 1.05 -8.55 -20.80
N HIS A 55 -0.09 -8.08 -20.28
CA HIS A 55 -1.12 -7.35 -21.02
C HIS A 55 -1.78 -6.32 -20.12
N GLY A 56 -2.53 -5.39 -20.74
CA GLY A 56 -3.31 -4.38 -20.05
C GLY A 56 -2.53 -3.12 -19.69
N THR A 57 -3.23 -2.17 -19.09
CA THR A 57 -2.68 -0.85 -18.75
C THR A 57 -3.07 -0.43 -17.35
N VAL A 58 -2.24 0.42 -16.76
CA VAL A 58 -2.47 1.07 -15.46
C VAL A 58 -2.37 2.58 -15.65
N HIS A 59 -3.45 3.29 -15.30
CA HIS A 59 -3.50 4.75 -15.37
C HIS A 59 -3.73 5.33 -13.97
N ILE A 60 -3.09 6.45 -13.70
CA ILE A 60 -3.43 7.32 -12.56
C ILE A 60 -3.88 8.65 -13.15
N ASP A 61 -5.16 8.98 -12.95
CA ASP A 61 -5.88 10.05 -13.67
C ASP A 61 -5.71 9.86 -15.19
N ASP A 62 -5.23 10.84 -15.93
CA ASP A 62 -5.01 10.78 -17.38
C ASP A 62 -3.63 10.22 -17.77
N SER A 63 -2.81 9.81 -16.79
CA SER A 63 -1.43 9.41 -17.06
C SER A 63 -1.30 7.88 -17.12
N ASP A 64 -0.87 7.33 -18.25
CA ASP A 64 -0.43 5.93 -18.35
C ASP A 64 0.89 5.75 -17.62
N ILE A 65 0.88 4.88 -16.60
CA ILE A 65 2.06 4.56 -15.78
C ILE A 65 2.57 3.15 -16.01
N THR A 66 1.97 2.40 -16.94
CA THR A 66 2.21 0.97 -17.15
C THR A 66 3.68 0.64 -17.35
N THR A 67 4.38 1.44 -18.17
CA THR A 67 5.80 1.21 -18.50
C THR A 67 6.77 2.04 -17.65
N LEU A 68 6.25 2.92 -16.78
CA LEU A 68 7.10 3.74 -15.93
C LEU A 68 7.82 2.89 -14.87
N PRO A 69 9.08 3.19 -14.54
CA PRO A 69 9.77 2.57 -13.42
C PRO A 69 9.08 2.93 -12.10
N THR A 70 9.12 2.03 -11.10
CA THR A 70 8.44 2.13 -9.81
C THR A 70 8.52 3.52 -9.16
N HIS A 71 9.72 4.11 -9.10
CA HIS A 71 9.95 5.41 -8.45
C HIS A 71 9.31 6.61 -9.17
N LYS A 72 8.81 6.43 -10.40
CA LYS A 72 8.11 7.47 -11.18
C LYS A 72 6.60 7.29 -11.23
N ARG A 73 6.05 6.22 -10.67
CA ARG A 73 4.61 5.94 -10.71
C ARG A 73 3.78 6.78 -9.75
N GLY A 74 4.40 7.43 -8.76
CA GLY A 74 3.68 8.21 -7.75
C GLY A 74 2.83 7.34 -6.81
N ILE A 75 3.28 6.12 -6.56
CA ILE A 75 2.60 5.11 -5.74
C ILE A 75 3.37 4.89 -4.44
N GLY A 76 2.64 4.84 -3.32
CA GLY A 76 3.12 4.33 -2.04
C GLY A 76 2.71 2.87 -1.87
N LEU A 77 3.60 2.04 -1.33
CA LEU A 77 3.31 0.64 -1.03
C LEU A 77 3.61 0.35 0.44
N VAL A 78 2.65 -0.25 1.12
CA VAL A 78 2.81 -0.90 2.43
C VAL A 78 2.71 -2.39 2.19
N SER A 79 3.84 -3.09 2.35
CA SER A 79 3.91 -4.55 2.23
C SER A 79 3.36 -5.25 3.47
N GLN A 80 2.99 -6.50 3.34
CA GLN A 80 2.50 -7.36 4.43
C GLN A 80 3.46 -7.40 5.63
N THR A 81 4.76 -7.40 5.40
CA THR A 81 5.80 -7.42 6.44
C THR A 81 6.11 -6.03 7.02
N GLY A 82 5.65 -4.95 6.35
CA GLY A 82 5.92 -3.57 6.77
C GLY A 82 7.41 -3.19 6.75
N ASP A 83 8.20 -3.83 5.86
CA ASP A 83 9.66 -3.79 5.79
C ASP A 83 10.27 -2.40 6.00
N LEU A 84 10.63 -2.09 7.24
CA LEU A 84 11.40 -0.91 7.59
C LEU A 84 12.89 -1.15 7.39
N PHE A 85 13.65 -0.09 7.15
CA PHE A 85 15.12 -0.18 7.07
C PHE A 85 15.68 -0.38 8.48
N PRO A 86 16.18 -1.58 8.84
CA PRO A 86 16.43 -1.96 10.24
C PRO A 86 17.54 -1.16 10.92
N ASN A 87 18.46 -0.60 10.15
CA ASN A 87 19.60 0.18 10.64
C ASN A 87 19.33 1.69 10.68
N MET A 88 18.06 2.09 10.55
CA MET A 88 17.64 3.49 10.54
C MET A 88 16.69 3.79 11.71
N THR A 89 16.67 5.06 12.14
CA THR A 89 15.66 5.55 13.07
C THR A 89 14.30 5.68 12.39
N VAL A 90 13.26 5.87 13.19
CA VAL A 90 11.89 6.16 12.72
C VAL A 90 11.88 7.35 11.76
N SER A 91 12.46 8.48 12.15
CA SER A 91 12.54 9.67 11.28
C SER A 91 13.30 9.41 9.99
N GLN A 92 14.40 8.66 10.02
CA GLN A 92 15.18 8.32 8.83
C GLN A 92 14.41 7.42 7.87
N ASN A 93 13.61 6.49 8.39
CA ASN A 93 12.73 5.66 7.56
C ASN A 93 11.71 6.50 6.80
N ILE A 94 11.04 7.44 7.48
CA ILE A 94 10.07 8.35 6.85
C ILE A 94 10.76 9.31 5.87
N GLU A 95 11.94 9.82 6.24
CA GLU A 95 12.71 10.75 5.41
C GLU A 95 13.19 10.14 4.11
N PHE A 96 13.37 8.83 4.04
CA PHE A 96 14.02 8.15 2.92
C PHE A 96 13.40 8.51 1.56
N GLY A 97 12.07 8.38 1.43
CA GLY A 97 11.35 8.74 0.21
C GLY A 97 11.44 10.22 -0.15
N LEU A 98 11.42 11.10 0.87
CA LEU A 98 11.52 12.54 0.71
C LEU A 98 12.88 13.00 0.19
N ARG A 99 13.95 12.27 0.54
CA ARG A 99 15.30 12.53 0.02
C ARG A 99 15.41 12.16 -1.46
N ILE A 100 14.79 11.07 -1.88
CA ILE A 100 14.76 10.63 -3.28
C ILE A 100 14.04 11.68 -4.15
N THR A 101 12.95 12.28 -3.65
CA THR A 101 12.22 13.35 -4.34
C THR A 101 12.92 14.71 -4.29
N ARG A 102 14.11 14.80 -3.69
CA ARG A 102 14.92 16.04 -3.54
C ARG A 102 14.18 17.16 -2.81
N MET A 103 13.27 16.82 -1.90
CA MET A 103 12.57 17.81 -1.07
C MET A 103 13.57 18.59 -0.20
N PRO A 104 13.45 19.93 -0.04
CA PRO A 104 14.31 20.74 0.85
C PRO A 104 14.31 20.22 2.28
N LYS A 105 15.43 20.37 2.99
CA LYS A 105 15.59 19.82 4.35
C LYS A 105 14.55 20.34 5.34
N THR A 106 14.22 21.61 5.27
CA THR A 106 13.17 22.26 6.11
C THR A 106 11.81 21.60 5.92
N ASP A 107 11.44 21.37 4.67
CA ASP A 107 10.15 20.79 4.29
C ASP A 107 10.08 19.31 4.67
N ARG A 108 11.22 18.58 4.55
CA ARG A 108 11.32 17.20 5.03
C ARG A 108 11.05 17.10 6.52
N LEU A 109 11.68 17.96 7.34
CA LEU A 109 11.48 17.96 8.79
C LEU A 109 10.03 18.27 9.16
N ALA A 110 9.41 19.25 8.51
CA ALA A 110 8.00 19.57 8.71
C ALA A 110 7.11 18.37 8.37
N ARG A 111 7.35 17.73 7.19
CA ARG A 111 6.58 16.58 6.75
C ARG A 111 6.76 15.35 7.65
N ILE A 112 7.96 15.08 8.15
CA ILE A 112 8.22 13.99 9.10
C ILE A 112 7.41 14.21 10.39
N ASN A 113 7.44 15.44 10.96
CA ASN A 113 6.68 15.75 12.15
C ASN A 113 5.17 15.60 11.94
N GLU A 114 4.63 16.12 10.83
CA GLU A 114 3.24 15.96 10.44
C GLU A 114 2.81 14.47 10.41
N LEU A 115 3.62 13.61 9.78
CA LEU A 115 3.32 12.20 9.67
C LEU A 115 3.44 11.45 11.00
N LEU A 116 4.42 11.80 11.82
CA LEU A 116 4.57 11.23 13.15
C LEU A 116 3.42 11.61 14.09
N GLU A 117 2.88 12.82 13.95
CA GLU A 117 1.66 13.24 14.64
C GLU A 117 0.44 12.47 14.13
N LEU A 118 0.32 12.32 12.80
CA LEU A 118 -0.78 11.58 12.15
C LEU A 118 -0.88 10.13 12.66
N VAL A 119 0.26 9.48 12.90
CA VAL A 119 0.30 8.08 13.41
C VAL A 119 0.50 7.98 14.94
N ASN A 120 0.47 9.12 15.67
CA ASN A 120 0.63 9.21 17.13
C ASN A 120 1.98 8.66 17.67
N LEU A 121 3.07 8.76 16.90
CA LEU A 121 4.39 8.21 17.24
C LEU A 121 5.51 9.25 17.29
N ARG A 122 5.18 10.53 17.51
CA ARG A 122 6.18 11.62 17.57
C ARG A 122 7.28 11.38 18.60
N HIS A 123 6.95 10.78 19.73
CA HIS A 123 7.88 10.47 20.82
C HIS A 123 8.95 9.43 20.42
N LEU A 124 8.71 8.66 19.34
CA LEU A 124 9.64 7.63 18.84
C LEU A 124 10.54 8.12 17.68
N ALA A 125 10.51 9.40 17.32
CA ALA A 125 11.21 9.95 16.15
C ALA A 125 12.68 9.52 16.02
N HIS A 126 13.40 9.47 17.15
CA HIS A 126 14.83 9.13 17.19
C HIS A 126 15.12 7.67 17.54
N ARG A 127 14.08 6.86 17.82
CA ARG A 127 14.22 5.46 18.17
C ARG A 127 14.63 4.63 16.95
N ASN A 128 15.45 3.59 17.16
CA ASN A 128 15.74 2.62 16.12
C ASN A 128 14.49 1.78 15.83
N VAL A 129 14.19 1.52 14.56
CA VAL A 129 12.98 0.76 14.20
C VAL A 129 13.03 -0.70 14.64
N ALA A 130 14.21 -1.26 14.90
CA ALA A 130 14.37 -2.61 15.45
C ALA A 130 13.83 -2.76 16.89
N GLU A 131 13.59 -1.64 17.58
CA GLU A 131 13.08 -1.60 18.96
C GLU A 131 11.56 -1.38 19.02
N LEU A 132 10.88 -1.28 17.87
CA LEU A 132 9.45 -1.02 17.78
C LEU A 132 8.64 -2.31 17.99
N SER A 133 7.46 -2.16 18.59
CA SER A 133 6.44 -3.20 18.55
C SER A 133 5.93 -3.41 17.12
N GLY A 134 5.29 -4.55 16.84
CA GLY A 134 4.72 -4.84 15.53
C GLY A 134 3.72 -3.77 15.06
N GLY A 135 2.86 -3.28 15.95
CA GLY A 135 1.91 -2.22 15.66
C GLY A 135 2.57 -0.87 15.37
N GLU A 136 3.60 -0.49 16.15
CA GLU A 136 4.38 0.73 15.89
C GLU A 136 5.11 0.64 14.54
N ALA A 137 5.71 -0.49 14.22
CA ALA A 137 6.39 -0.70 12.95
C ALA A 137 5.43 -0.56 11.76
N ARG A 138 4.20 -1.10 11.86
CA ARG A 138 3.14 -0.95 10.84
C ARG A 138 2.74 0.51 10.63
N ARG A 139 2.53 1.26 11.71
CA ARG A 139 2.22 2.71 11.63
C ARG A 139 3.36 3.50 10.97
N ILE A 140 4.61 3.17 11.27
CA ILE A 140 5.76 3.83 10.63
C ILE A 140 5.90 3.44 9.15
N ALA A 141 5.62 2.19 8.77
CA ALA A 141 5.58 1.77 7.37
C ALA A 141 4.51 2.55 6.58
N LEU A 142 3.32 2.76 7.17
CA LEU A 142 2.27 3.60 6.60
C LEU A 142 2.74 5.06 6.46
N ALA A 143 3.30 5.65 7.51
CA ALA A 143 3.84 7.01 7.46
C ALA A 143 4.92 7.17 6.39
N ARG A 144 5.84 6.19 6.26
CA ARG A 144 6.86 6.17 5.22
C ARG A 144 6.28 6.12 3.81
N ALA A 145 5.25 5.29 3.60
CA ALA A 145 4.58 5.18 2.30
C ALA A 145 3.85 6.48 1.91
N LEU A 146 3.27 7.18 2.89
CA LEU A 146 2.57 8.46 2.71
C LEU A 146 3.52 9.67 2.59
N ALA A 147 4.80 9.53 3.00
CA ALA A 147 5.72 10.66 3.07
C ALA A 147 5.86 11.41 1.73
N PRO A 148 6.07 10.77 0.58
CA PRO A 148 6.22 11.46 -0.69
C PRO A 148 4.90 12.01 -1.27
N ARG A 149 3.80 11.96 -0.53
CA ARG A 149 2.44 12.32 -0.99
C ARG A 149 2.06 11.54 -2.25
N PRO A 150 1.96 10.22 -2.16
CA PRO A 150 1.63 9.39 -3.31
C PRO A 150 0.22 9.72 -3.82
N ARG A 151 0.02 9.57 -5.13
CA ARG A 151 -1.32 9.69 -5.77
C ARG A 151 -2.21 8.48 -5.48
N VAL A 152 -1.59 7.32 -5.23
CA VAL A 152 -2.25 6.06 -4.89
C VAL A 152 -1.44 5.36 -3.81
N LEU A 153 -2.11 4.83 -2.80
CA LEU A 153 -1.55 3.99 -1.75
C LEU A 153 -1.99 2.54 -1.96
N LEU A 154 -1.03 1.64 -2.02
CA LEU A 154 -1.27 0.20 -2.07
C LEU A 154 -1.00 -0.41 -0.71
N LEU A 155 -1.94 -1.21 -0.20
CA LEU A 155 -1.90 -1.85 1.11
C LEU A 155 -2.03 -3.36 0.92
N ASP A 156 -0.94 -4.09 1.18
CA ASP A 156 -0.89 -5.54 1.03
C ASP A 156 -1.01 -6.22 2.39
N GLU A 157 -2.20 -6.69 2.73
CA GLU A 157 -2.56 -7.34 4.00
C GLU A 157 -1.98 -6.60 5.22
N PRO A 158 -2.26 -5.28 5.38
CA PRO A 158 -1.55 -4.41 6.31
C PRO A 158 -1.73 -4.79 7.79
N LEU A 159 -2.78 -5.57 8.12
CA LEU A 159 -3.13 -5.94 9.48
C LEU A 159 -2.90 -7.43 9.77
N SER A 160 -2.39 -8.20 8.80
CA SER A 160 -2.19 -9.64 8.96
C SER A 160 -1.17 -9.99 10.04
N GLY A 161 -1.42 -11.10 10.77
CA GLY A 161 -0.48 -11.64 11.75
C GLY A 161 -0.37 -10.86 13.05
N LEU A 162 -1.34 -9.99 13.37
CA LEU A 162 -1.44 -9.25 14.61
C LEU A 162 -2.37 -9.97 15.60
N ASP A 163 -2.15 -9.77 16.89
CA ASP A 163 -3.12 -10.12 17.92
C ASP A 163 -4.35 -9.21 17.82
N GLN A 164 -5.49 -9.66 18.37
CA GLN A 164 -6.78 -8.98 18.23
C GLN A 164 -6.77 -7.53 18.74
N GLU A 165 -6.14 -7.26 19.87
CA GLU A 165 -6.11 -5.93 20.47
C GLU A 165 -5.32 -4.95 19.59
N THR A 166 -4.16 -5.37 19.11
CA THR A 166 -3.32 -4.60 18.18
C THR A 166 -4.02 -4.39 16.84
N HIS A 167 -4.72 -5.42 16.33
CA HIS A 167 -5.50 -5.36 15.10
C HIS A 167 -6.60 -4.29 15.19
N ASP A 168 -7.44 -4.32 16.24
CA ASP A 168 -8.57 -3.39 16.42
C ASP A 168 -8.11 -1.93 16.58
N ALA A 169 -6.98 -1.72 17.25
CA ALA A 169 -6.37 -0.41 17.33
C ALA A 169 -5.85 0.09 15.98
N LEU A 170 -5.18 -0.78 15.21
CA LEU A 170 -4.58 -0.41 13.93
C LEU A 170 -5.60 -0.20 12.82
N ILE A 171 -6.70 -0.98 12.78
CA ILE A 171 -7.76 -0.77 11.77
C ILE A 171 -8.40 0.60 11.94
N SER A 172 -8.64 1.02 13.19
CA SER A 172 -9.18 2.35 13.51
C SER A 172 -8.22 3.47 13.11
N ASP A 173 -6.92 3.29 13.38
CA ASP A 173 -5.88 4.24 12.98
C ASP A 173 -5.76 4.35 11.45
N LEU A 174 -5.78 3.21 10.75
CA LEU A 174 -5.70 3.17 9.29
C LEU A 174 -6.90 3.85 8.64
N ALA A 175 -8.12 3.56 9.11
CA ALA A 175 -9.35 4.23 8.65
C ALA A 175 -9.26 5.76 8.83
N ARG A 176 -8.82 6.21 10.02
CA ARG A 176 -8.62 7.62 10.32
C ARG A 176 -7.59 8.26 9.38
N VAL A 177 -6.45 7.61 9.17
CA VAL A 177 -5.38 8.11 8.29
C VAL A 177 -5.85 8.22 6.85
N LEU A 178 -6.48 7.18 6.29
CA LEU A 178 -7.02 7.20 4.92
C LEU A 178 -8.02 8.34 4.73
N LYS A 179 -8.94 8.50 5.67
CA LYS A 179 -9.95 9.57 5.64
C LYS A 179 -9.31 10.97 5.75
N GLN A 180 -8.35 11.17 6.65
CA GLN A 180 -7.70 12.49 6.86
C GLN A 180 -6.83 12.89 5.67
N THR A 181 -6.19 11.95 5.02
CA THR A 181 -5.31 12.22 3.88
C THR A 181 -6.07 12.25 2.55
N ALA A 182 -7.31 11.79 2.50
CA ALA A 182 -8.11 11.61 1.28
C ALA A 182 -7.30 10.93 0.16
N THR A 183 -6.43 9.98 0.52
CA THR A 183 -5.55 9.30 -0.42
C THR A 183 -6.33 8.20 -1.12
N THR A 184 -6.29 8.15 -2.45
CA THR A 184 -6.83 7.00 -3.21
C THR A 184 -6.08 5.74 -2.82
N ALA A 185 -6.77 4.70 -2.35
CA ALA A 185 -6.13 3.50 -1.85
C ALA A 185 -6.66 2.22 -2.48
N LEU A 186 -5.79 1.24 -2.64
CA LEU A 186 -6.13 -0.14 -3.00
C LEU A 186 -5.65 -1.04 -1.87
N LEU A 187 -6.61 -1.61 -1.15
CA LEU A 187 -6.39 -2.55 -0.06
C LEU A 187 -6.53 -3.98 -0.57
N VAL A 188 -5.57 -4.82 -0.25
CA VAL A 188 -5.68 -6.27 -0.44
C VAL A 188 -5.75 -6.92 0.93
N THR A 189 -6.77 -7.71 1.16
CA THR A 189 -6.96 -8.48 2.39
C THR A 189 -7.66 -9.80 2.12
N HIS A 190 -7.54 -10.75 3.02
CA HIS A 190 -8.36 -11.97 3.06
C HIS A 190 -9.48 -11.86 4.12
N ASP A 191 -9.49 -10.80 4.91
CA ASP A 191 -10.49 -10.53 5.93
C ASP A 191 -11.58 -9.59 5.39
N HIS A 192 -12.83 -10.07 5.40
CA HIS A 192 -14.00 -9.31 4.94
C HIS A 192 -14.34 -8.14 5.86
N SER A 193 -14.11 -8.29 7.17
CA SER A 193 -14.40 -7.23 8.14
C SER A 193 -13.43 -6.05 7.99
N GLU A 194 -12.15 -6.30 7.69
CA GLU A 194 -11.21 -5.25 7.31
C GLU A 194 -11.68 -4.49 6.06
N ALA A 195 -12.12 -5.24 5.04
CA ALA A 195 -12.59 -4.65 3.79
C ALA A 195 -13.81 -3.74 4.00
N GLU A 196 -14.81 -4.18 4.79
CA GLU A 196 -16.02 -3.42 5.10
C GLU A 196 -15.76 -2.16 5.94
N LEU A 197 -14.73 -2.19 6.81
CA LEU A 197 -14.38 -1.05 7.66
C LEU A 197 -13.51 0.00 6.97
N LEU A 198 -12.71 -0.41 5.99
CA LEU A 198 -11.67 0.43 5.39
C LEU A 198 -12.00 0.91 3.97
N ALA A 199 -12.95 0.29 3.28
CA ALA A 199 -13.18 0.56 1.87
C ALA A 199 -14.60 0.98 1.55
N GLU A 200 -14.76 1.91 0.61
CA GLU A 200 -16.04 2.32 0.05
C GLU A 200 -16.60 1.28 -0.94
N SER A 201 -15.74 0.44 -1.50
CA SER A 201 -16.14 -0.63 -2.41
C SER A 201 -15.27 -1.86 -2.25
N ILE A 202 -15.86 -3.04 -2.50
CA ILE A 202 -15.19 -4.32 -2.36
C ILE A 202 -15.27 -5.07 -3.68
N PHE A 203 -14.12 -5.55 -4.15
CA PHE A 203 -14.00 -6.39 -5.34
C PHE A 203 -13.46 -7.76 -4.92
N THR A 204 -14.20 -8.82 -5.23
CA THR A 204 -13.71 -10.18 -4.98
C THR A 204 -12.80 -10.62 -6.12
N PHE A 205 -11.56 -10.97 -5.79
CA PHE A 205 -10.60 -11.47 -6.79
C PHE A 205 -11.15 -12.75 -7.44
N PRO A 206 -11.24 -12.81 -8.77
CA PRO A 206 -11.87 -13.93 -9.44
C PRO A 206 -11.06 -15.21 -9.20
N LEU A 207 -11.74 -16.28 -8.77
CA LEU A 207 -11.17 -17.61 -8.68
C LEU A 207 -10.87 -18.11 -10.09
N LYS A 208 -9.64 -18.55 -10.34
CA LYS A 208 -9.33 -19.27 -11.58
C LYS A 208 -10.06 -20.60 -11.54
N TYR A 209 -11.07 -20.76 -12.39
CA TYR A 209 -11.65 -22.07 -12.67
C TYR A 209 -10.61 -22.90 -13.44
N GLY A 210 -10.10 -23.97 -12.82
CA GLY A 210 -9.31 -24.96 -13.50
C GLY A 210 -8.03 -25.35 -12.77
N HIS A 211 -8.14 -26.33 -11.96
CA HIS A 211 -7.37 -27.52 -11.62
C HIS A 211 -7.58 -27.90 -10.16
N ILE A 212 -8.75 -28.50 -9.91
CA ILE A 212 -8.85 -29.51 -8.86
C ILE A 212 -8.58 -30.83 -9.59
N THR A 213 -7.37 -31.33 -9.49
CA THR A 213 -7.03 -32.74 -9.66
C THR A 213 -6.27 -33.19 -8.46
#